data_5c40f3b135f50e33ba8fab73d3232efe
#
_entry.id   5c40f3b135f50e33ba8fab73d3232efe
#
_cell.length_a   1.000
_cell.length_b   1.000
_cell.length_c   1.000
_cell.angle_alpha   90.00
_cell.angle_beta   90.00
_cell.angle_gamma   90.00
#
_symmetry.space_group_name_H-M   'P 1'
#
loop_
_entity.id
_entity.type
_entity.pdbx_description
1 polymer ?
#
loop_
_entity_poly.entity_id
_entity_poly.type
_entity_poly.pdbx_seq_one_letter_code
_entity_poly.pdbx_strand_id
1 'polypeptide(L)'
;NEIVEYIEKLCKIRELKYNLDLVAKGRPVILDENLKSELESVTQKLGIDYMVMNSGAGHDAMKFYDIAPTGMVFIPCKEGISHNIAEEIEKDDIILASKIIFEYLKNRI
;
A
#
# COMPACT_ATOMS: atom_id res chain seq x y z
N ASN A 1 -0.71 -23.27 9.41
CA ASN A 1 -0.29 -21.85 9.47
C ASN A 1 0.43 -21.64 10.80
N GLU A 2 1.71 -21.31 10.72
CA GLU A 2 2.60 -21.19 11.89
C GLU A 2 2.04 -20.33 13.03
N ILE A 3 1.35 -19.23 12.70
CA ILE A 3 0.72 -18.35 13.72
C ILE A 3 -0.37 -19.10 14.49
N VAL A 4 -1.24 -19.83 13.78
CA VAL A 4 -2.32 -20.61 14.41
C VAL A 4 -1.75 -21.68 15.31
N GLU A 5 -0.78 -22.46 14.83
CA GLU A 5 -0.11 -23.51 15.57
C GLU A 5 0.60 -22.95 16.82
N TYR A 6 1.19 -21.75 16.72
CA TYR A 6 1.82 -21.08 17.84
C TYR A 6 0.78 -20.64 18.91
N ILE A 7 -0.35 -20.07 18.47
CA ILE A 7 -1.46 -19.69 19.35
C ILE A 7 -2.00 -20.93 20.09
N GLU A 8 -2.27 -22.01 19.37
CA GLU A 8 -2.74 -23.26 19.94
C GLU A 8 -1.79 -23.80 21.00
N LYS A 9 -0.50 -23.84 20.70
CA LYS A 9 0.54 -24.28 21.63
C LYS A 9 0.57 -23.42 22.89
N LEU A 10 0.52 -22.10 22.76
CA LEU A 10 0.51 -21.21 23.92
C LEU A 10 -0.75 -21.37 24.79
N CYS A 11 -1.92 -21.47 24.16
CA CYS A 11 -3.17 -21.65 24.85
C CYS A 11 -3.17 -22.97 25.64
N LYS A 12 -2.65 -24.05 25.03
CA LYS A 12 -2.52 -25.34 25.72
C LYS A 12 -1.57 -25.28 26.93
N ILE A 13 -0.40 -24.61 26.80
CA ILE A 13 0.58 -24.49 27.90
C ILE A 13 0.00 -23.66 29.04
N ARG A 14 -0.81 -22.65 28.73
CA ARG A 14 -1.35 -21.70 29.72
C ARG A 14 -2.75 -22.04 30.18
N GLU A 15 -3.28 -23.18 29.75
CA GLU A 15 -4.65 -23.66 30.06
C GLU A 15 -5.75 -22.64 29.71
N LEU A 16 -5.53 -21.90 28.60
CA LEU A 16 -6.46 -20.88 28.11
C LEU A 16 -7.45 -21.50 27.12
N LYS A 17 -8.70 -21.11 27.23
CA LYS A 17 -9.70 -21.33 26.18
C LYS A 17 -9.55 -20.24 25.10
N TYR A 18 -9.64 -20.62 23.86
CA TYR A 18 -9.60 -19.69 22.75
C TYR A 18 -10.63 -20.04 21.69
N ASN A 19 -11.03 -19.07 20.93
CA ASN A 19 -11.75 -19.22 19.65
C ASN A 19 -10.97 -18.46 18.57
N LEU A 20 -10.81 -19.06 17.41
CA LEU A 20 -10.09 -18.48 16.29
C LEU A 20 -10.92 -18.62 15.03
N ASP A 21 -11.49 -17.50 14.59
CA ASP A 21 -12.30 -17.42 13.39
C ASP A 21 -11.52 -16.74 12.27
N LEU A 22 -11.46 -17.38 11.11
CA LEU A 22 -10.91 -16.77 9.90
C LEU A 22 -11.95 -15.83 9.28
N VAL A 23 -11.86 -14.54 9.60
CA VAL A 23 -12.82 -13.52 9.12
C VAL A 23 -12.60 -13.18 7.65
N ALA A 24 -11.34 -13.10 7.22
CA ALA A 24 -10.98 -12.79 5.85
C ALA A 24 -9.65 -13.43 5.46
N LYS A 25 -9.52 -13.80 4.19
CA LYS A 25 -8.29 -14.27 3.59
C LYS A 25 -8.06 -13.54 2.28
N GLY A 26 -7.04 -12.70 2.21
CA GLY A 26 -6.57 -12.05 1.00
C GLY A 26 -5.28 -12.70 0.49
N ARG A 27 -5.06 -12.65 -0.81
CA ARG A 27 -3.75 -12.94 -1.41
C ARG A 27 -2.96 -11.63 -1.52
N PRO A 28 -1.64 -11.64 -1.32
CA PRO A 28 -0.82 -10.50 -1.68
C PRO A 28 -0.89 -10.28 -3.20
N VAL A 29 -0.87 -9.02 -3.63
CA VAL A 29 -0.88 -8.64 -5.04
C VAL A 29 0.36 -7.81 -5.31
N ILE A 30 1.11 -8.21 -6.34
CA ILE A 30 2.21 -7.40 -6.89
C ILE A 30 1.61 -6.59 -8.02
N LEU A 31 1.64 -5.27 -7.89
CA LEU A 31 1.13 -4.35 -8.90
C LEU A 31 2.04 -4.32 -10.13
N ASP A 32 1.60 -3.68 -11.21
CA ASP A 32 2.27 -3.70 -12.50
C ASP A 32 3.66 -3.04 -12.43
N GLU A 33 4.70 -3.81 -12.75
CA GLU A 33 6.10 -3.38 -12.67
C GLU A 33 6.45 -2.35 -13.75
N ASN A 34 5.81 -2.41 -14.93
CA ASN A 34 6.05 -1.45 -16.00
C ASN A 34 5.48 -0.09 -15.59
N LEU A 35 4.23 -0.08 -15.10
CA LEU A 35 3.60 1.15 -14.62
C LEU A 35 4.37 1.76 -13.44
N LYS A 36 4.86 0.93 -12.53
CA LYS A 36 5.74 1.38 -11.43
C LYS A 36 6.99 2.06 -11.98
N SER A 37 7.70 1.42 -12.90
CA SER A 37 8.93 1.95 -13.51
C SER A 37 8.69 3.25 -14.28
N GLU A 38 7.55 3.38 -14.95
CA GLU A 38 7.16 4.62 -15.63
C GLU A 38 6.91 5.76 -14.63
N LEU A 39 6.20 5.49 -13.53
CA LEU A 39 5.98 6.46 -12.46
C LEU A 39 7.30 6.88 -11.78
N GLU A 40 8.22 5.94 -11.53
CA GLU A 40 9.57 6.24 -11.03
C GLU A 40 10.33 7.16 -12.00
N SER A 41 10.30 6.85 -13.31
CA SER A 41 10.96 7.66 -14.32
C SER A 41 10.42 9.10 -14.35
N VAL A 42 9.11 9.27 -14.26
CA VAL A 42 8.47 10.60 -14.21
C VAL A 42 8.87 11.35 -12.94
N THR A 43 8.86 10.68 -11.80
CA THR A 43 9.21 11.25 -10.51
C THR A 43 10.66 11.73 -10.48
N GLN A 44 11.58 10.94 -11.03
CA GLN A 44 12.99 11.31 -11.20
C GLN A 44 13.18 12.53 -12.10
N LYS A 45 12.48 12.58 -13.25
CA LYS A 45 12.53 13.73 -14.18
C LYS A 45 12.04 15.03 -13.53
N LEU A 46 11.10 14.92 -12.61
CA LEU A 46 10.59 16.07 -11.85
C LEU A 46 11.52 16.49 -10.69
N GLY A 47 12.57 15.72 -10.41
CA GLY A 47 13.49 15.98 -9.30
C GLY A 47 12.83 15.78 -7.92
N ILE A 48 11.82 14.91 -7.83
CA ILE A 48 11.10 14.64 -6.60
C ILE A 48 11.72 13.42 -5.93
N ASP A 49 12.07 13.56 -4.66
CA ASP A 49 12.54 12.42 -3.85
C ASP A 49 11.39 11.43 -3.61
N TYR A 50 11.69 10.15 -3.75
CA TYR A 50 10.71 9.11 -3.58
C TYR A 50 11.32 7.83 -3.01
N MET A 51 10.46 6.95 -2.54
CA MET A 51 10.82 5.61 -2.08
C MET A 51 9.86 4.57 -2.66
N VAL A 52 10.43 3.50 -3.20
CA VAL A 52 9.64 2.32 -3.57
C VAL A 52 9.36 1.50 -2.32
N MET A 53 8.09 1.17 -2.09
CA MET A 53 7.69 0.49 -0.88
C MET A 53 6.54 -0.49 -1.12
N ASN A 54 6.45 -1.49 -0.26
CA ASN A 54 5.29 -2.36 -0.19
C ASN A 54 4.28 -1.81 0.83
N SER A 55 2.99 -1.94 0.54
CA SER A 55 1.96 -1.68 1.53
C SER A 55 1.60 -2.96 2.29
N GLY A 56 1.51 -2.88 3.61
CA GLY A 56 0.97 -3.93 4.45
C GLY A 56 -0.56 -3.91 4.55
N ALA A 57 -1.21 -2.87 4.00
CA ALA A 57 -2.66 -2.72 4.00
C ALA A 57 -3.29 -3.24 2.71
N GLY A 58 -4.58 -3.56 2.76
CA GLY A 58 -5.37 -3.81 1.57
C GLY A 58 -5.83 -2.50 0.92
N HIS A 59 -5.82 -2.46 -0.41
CA HIS A 59 -6.25 -1.31 -1.21
C HIS A 59 -7.18 -1.74 -2.33
N ASP A 60 -8.05 -0.84 -2.76
CA ASP A 60 -8.94 -1.08 -3.91
C ASP A 60 -8.16 -1.37 -5.19
N ALA A 61 -6.95 -0.82 -5.34
CA ALA A 61 -6.02 -1.14 -6.41
C ALA A 61 -5.80 -2.65 -6.61
N MET A 62 -5.85 -3.44 -5.53
CA MET A 62 -5.74 -4.90 -5.60
C MET A 62 -6.91 -5.56 -6.34
N LYS A 63 -8.05 -4.87 -6.46
CA LYS A 63 -9.23 -5.36 -7.19
C LYS A 63 -9.14 -5.08 -8.69
N PHE A 64 -8.39 -4.05 -9.06
CA PHE A 64 -8.20 -3.67 -10.46
C PHE A 64 -7.04 -4.41 -11.12
N TYR A 65 -6.12 -4.97 -10.35
CA TYR A 65 -4.94 -5.66 -10.86
C TYR A 65 -5.25 -6.77 -11.89
N ASP A 66 -6.32 -7.54 -11.66
CA ASP A 66 -6.72 -8.61 -12.58
C ASP A 66 -7.44 -8.08 -13.86
N ILE A 67 -7.73 -6.77 -13.92
CA ILE A 67 -8.52 -6.14 -14.99
C ILE A 67 -7.63 -5.23 -15.87
N ALA A 68 -6.71 -4.50 -15.25
CA ALA A 68 -5.86 -3.53 -15.92
C ALA A 68 -4.51 -3.36 -15.18
N PRO A 69 -3.45 -2.91 -15.90
CA PRO A 69 -2.22 -2.48 -15.25
C PRO A 69 -2.53 -1.45 -14.18
N THR A 70 -2.08 -1.72 -12.96
CA THR A 70 -2.44 -0.90 -11.80
C THR A 70 -1.19 -0.52 -11.03
N GLY A 71 -1.08 0.75 -10.65
CA GLY A 71 -0.03 1.30 -9.82
C GLY A 71 -0.63 2.16 -8.71
N MET A 72 0.19 2.50 -7.71
CA MET A 72 -0.20 3.41 -6.64
C MET A 72 0.90 4.41 -6.35
N VAL A 73 0.50 5.64 -6.05
CA VAL A 73 1.36 6.68 -5.52
C VAL A 73 0.88 7.01 -4.11
N PHE A 74 1.76 6.84 -3.14
CA PHE A 74 1.50 7.24 -1.76
C PHE A 74 2.04 8.64 -1.52
N ILE A 75 1.37 9.38 -0.67
CA ILE A 75 1.83 10.66 -0.13
C ILE A 75 2.08 10.50 1.37
N PRO A 76 3.11 11.16 1.92
CA PRO A 76 3.41 11.04 3.34
C PRO A 76 2.29 11.63 4.19
N CYS A 77 1.96 10.93 5.27
CA CYS A 77 1.12 11.48 6.33
C CYS A 77 2.01 12.08 7.42
N LYS A 78 1.56 13.15 8.02
CA LYS A 78 2.24 13.80 9.13
C LYS A 78 2.48 12.80 10.26
N GLU A 79 3.71 12.72 10.75
CA GLU A 79 4.14 11.75 11.76
C GLU A 79 3.88 10.27 11.41
N GLY A 80 3.59 9.98 10.12
CA GLY A 80 3.25 8.63 9.67
C GLY A 80 1.88 8.14 10.15
N ILE A 81 1.02 9.02 10.63
CA ILE A 81 -0.30 8.67 11.13
C ILE A 81 -1.25 8.45 9.95
N SER A 82 -1.84 7.26 9.88
CA SER A 82 -2.86 6.90 8.89
C SER A 82 -3.99 6.11 9.56
N HIS A 83 -5.19 6.12 8.96
CA HIS A 83 -6.40 5.51 9.50
C HIS A 83 -6.78 5.99 10.90
N ASN A 84 -6.56 7.28 11.18
CA ASN A 84 -6.82 7.92 12.47
C ASN A 84 -7.46 9.30 12.25
N ILE A 85 -8.21 9.78 13.23
CA ILE A 85 -8.80 11.13 13.20
C ILE A 85 -7.74 12.25 13.13
N ALA A 86 -6.51 11.96 13.56
CA ALA A 86 -5.37 12.86 13.50
C ALA A 86 -4.58 12.74 12.19
N GLU A 87 -5.06 11.99 11.19
CA GLU A 87 -4.42 11.88 9.89
C GLU A 87 -4.40 13.25 9.20
N GLU A 88 -3.22 13.72 8.87
CA GLU A 88 -2.98 15.02 8.24
C GLU A 88 -1.93 14.88 7.14
N ILE A 89 -2.16 15.57 6.03
CA ILE A 89 -1.29 15.56 4.87
C ILE A 89 -0.91 17.00 4.55
N GLU A 90 0.36 17.24 4.25
CA GLU A 90 0.81 18.56 3.81
C GLU A 90 0.29 18.86 2.39
N LYS A 91 -0.16 20.08 2.17
CA LYS A 91 -0.70 20.52 0.88
C LYS A 91 0.32 20.37 -0.26
N ASP A 92 1.58 20.61 0.03
CA ASP A 92 2.65 20.51 -0.96
C ASP A 92 2.87 19.07 -1.43
N ASP A 93 2.70 18.08 -0.56
CA ASP A 93 2.79 16.66 -0.93
C ASP A 93 1.65 16.25 -1.88
N ILE A 94 0.43 16.76 -1.65
CA ILE A 94 -0.69 16.57 -2.58
C ILE A 94 -0.38 17.16 -3.95
N ILE A 95 0.19 18.36 -3.99
CA ILE A 95 0.59 19.04 -5.24
C ILE A 95 1.66 18.23 -5.96
N LEU A 96 2.67 17.71 -5.25
CA LEU A 96 3.73 16.90 -5.85
C LEU A 96 3.17 15.60 -6.43
N ALA A 97 2.35 14.87 -5.71
CA ALA A 97 1.70 13.65 -6.22
C ALA A 97 0.83 13.94 -7.45
N SER A 98 0.08 15.03 -7.42
CA SER A 98 -0.74 15.46 -8.56
C SER A 98 0.10 15.78 -9.79
N LYS A 99 1.27 16.40 -9.64
CA LYS A 99 2.23 16.65 -10.73
C LYS A 99 2.76 15.36 -11.33
N ILE A 100 3.11 14.38 -10.51
CA ILE A 100 3.57 13.07 -10.98
C ILE A 100 2.52 12.41 -11.86
N ILE A 101 1.28 12.33 -11.37
CA ILE A 101 0.17 11.73 -12.12
C ILE A 101 -0.12 12.51 -13.40
N PHE A 102 -0.13 13.84 -13.35
CA PHE A 102 -0.35 14.70 -14.52
C PHE A 102 0.71 14.49 -15.60
N GLU A 103 2.00 14.53 -15.26
CA GLU A 103 3.09 14.32 -16.21
C GLU A 103 3.10 12.89 -16.77
N TYR A 104 2.75 11.91 -15.94
CA TYR A 104 2.58 10.54 -16.41
C TYR A 104 1.48 10.43 -17.48
N LEU A 105 0.31 11.01 -17.24
CA LEU A 105 -0.82 10.97 -18.18
C LEU A 105 -0.53 11.77 -19.46
N LYS A 106 0.08 12.94 -19.34
CA LYS A 106 0.45 13.80 -20.48
C LYS A 106 1.37 13.09 -21.47
N ASN A 107 2.23 12.21 -21.02
CA ASN A 107 3.13 11.46 -21.88
C ASN A 107 2.46 10.29 -22.60
N ARG A 108 1.16 10.04 -22.37
CA ARG A 108 0.36 8.97 -22.98
C ARG A 108 -0.71 9.46 -23.97
N ILE A 109 -0.89 10.77 -24.04
CA ILE A 109 -1.77 11.44 -24.99
C ILE A 109 -0.92 11.94 -26.18
#